data_bf134cfc298a42371c875e685ac91ffc
#
_entry.id   bf134cfc298a42371c875e685ac91ffc
#
_cell.length_a   1.000
_cell.length_b   1.000
_cell.length_c   1.000
_cell.angle_alpha   90.00
_cell.angle_beta   90.00
_cell.angle_gamma   90.00
#
_symmetry.space_group_name_H-M   'P 1'
#
loop_
_entity.id
_entity.type
_entity.pdbx_description
1 polymer ?
#
loop_
_entity_poly.entity_id
_entity_poly.type
_entity_poly.pdbx_seq_one_letter_code
_entity_poly.pdbx_strand_id
1 'polypeptide(L)'
;RQRQMCIRDRYKVNRVNEPHMPLKAYKNMNAYKLFVLDVGLLGAMSELPAESILEGNDIFVEFKGALTEQYVLQQLISDTPYTPYYYGNEKATFEQDFLIQKAKSIVPIEVKAEQNIRSHSLKTYCEKFQPEEAVRFSTLKYKEQEWMVNIPLYAVCNL
;
A
#
# COMPACT_ATOMS: atom_id res chain seq x y z
N ARG A 1 7.60 -13.21 28.30
CA ARG A 1 8.55 -13.12 27.16
C ARG A 1 7.89 -13.43 25.80
N GLN A 2 6.91 -14.34 25.71
CA GLN A 2 6.23 -14.69 24.45
C GLN A 2 5.36 -13.55 23.87
N ARG A 3 4.73 -12.71 24.70
CA ARG A 3 3.89 -11.58 24.23
C ARG A 3 4.67 -10.46 23.53
N GLN A 4 5.95 -10.28 23.84
CA GLN A 4 6.77 -9.25 23.18
C GLN A 4 7.28 -9.67 21.80
N MET A 5 7.41 -10.96 21.51
CA MET A 5 7.78 -11.43 20.18
C MET A 5 6.65 -11.23 19.17
N CYS A 6 5.40 -11.50 19.55
CA CYS A 6 4.25 -11.33 18.67
C CYS A 6 3.96 -9.87 18.23
N ILE A 7 4.48 -8.87 18.95
CA ILE A 7 4.29 -7.46 18.60
C ILE A 7 5.24 -6.97 17.51
N ARG A 8 6.35 -7.70 17.28
CA ARG A 8 7.35 -7.36 16.24
C ARG A 8 7.08 -7.96 14.88
N ASP A 9 6.14 -8.88 14.77
CA ASP A 9 5.88 -9.63 13.53
C ASP A 9 4.80 -9.00 12.66
N ARG A 10 4.29 -7.82 13.04
CA ARG A 10 3.20 -7.15 12.34
C ARG A 10 3.36 -5.64 12.32
N TYR A 11 3.04 -5.06 11.18
CA TYR A 11 2.91 -3.62 11.03
C TYR A 11 1.44 -3.21 11.09
N LYS A 12 1.19 -2.13 11.82
CA LYS A 12 -0.12 -1.51 11.93
C LYS A 12 -0.15 -0.23 11.10
N VAL A 13 -0.90 -0.26 10.00
CA VAL A 13 -1.15 0.90 9.16
C VAL A 13 -2.50 1.48 9.54
N ASN A 14 -2.52 2.67 10.12
CA ASN A 14 -3.76 3.27 10.60
C ASN A 14 -4.49 4.01 9.48
N ARG A 15 -5.82 3.97 9.54
CA ARG A 15 -6.67 4.85 8.73
C ARG A 15 -6.50 6.29 9.19
N VAL A 16 -6.55 7.23 8.24
CA VAL A 16 -6.79 8.64 8.57
C VAL A 16 -8.25 8.98 8.27
N ASN A 17 -8.88 9.75 9.15
CA ASN A 17 -10.27 10.16 8.98
C ASN A 17 -10.41 11.18 7.85
N GLU A 18 -9.43 12.07 7.76
CA GLU A 18 -9.33 13.09 6.72
C GLU A 18 -7.86 13.23 6.31
N PRO A 19 -7.56 13.34 5.00
CA PRO A 19 -6.20 13.48 4.53
C PRO A 19 -5.69 14.92 4.64
N HIS A 20 -5.51 15.38 5.88
CA HIS A 20 -4.92 16.67 6.22
C HIS A 20 -3.58 16.51 6.93
N MET A 21 -2.74 17.53 6.83
CA MET A 21 -1.46 17.57 7.50
C MET A 21 -1.56 18.15 8.92
N PRO A 22 -0.80 17.61 9.87
CA PRO A 22 0.01 16.39 9.73
C PRO A 22 -0.86 15.12 9.81
N LEU A 23 -0.62 14.13 8.92
CA LEU A 23 -1.41 12.88 8.86
C LEU A 23 -1.55 12.19 10.22
N LYS A 24 -0.51 12.27 11.04
CA LYS A 24 -0.49 11.68 12.39
C LYS A 24 -1.61 12.23 13.30
N ALA A 25 -2.00 13.49 13.14
CA ALA A 25 -3.06 14.12 13.94
C ALA A 25 -4.46 13.60 13.57
N TYR A 26 -4.65 13.17 12.34
CA TYR A 26 -5.92 12.66 11.82
C TYR A 26 -6.05 11.13 11.87
N LYS A 27 -5.08 10.48 12.52
CA LYS A 27 -5.02 9.03 12.69
C LYS A 27 -6.24 8.52 13.45
N ASN A 28 -6.96 7.56 12.87
CA ASN A 28 -7.97 6.81 13.58
C ASN A 28 -7.32 5.68 14.41
N MET A 29 -7.57 5.67 15.72
CA MET A 29 -6.97 4.68 16.62
C MET A 29 -7.66 3.32 16.54
N ASN A 30 -8.91 3.29 16.08
CA ASN A 30 -9.76 2.10 16.05
C ASN A 30 -9.83 1.43 14.67
N ALA A 31 -9.36 2.12 13.61
CA ALA A 31 -9.37 1.60 12.26
C ALA A 31 -7.94 1.46 11.72
N TYR A 32 -7.56 0.24 11.36
CA TYR A 32 -6.23 -0.07 10.86
C TYR A 32 -6.22 -1.35 10.04
N LYS A 33 -5.27 -1.44 9.13
CA LYS A 33 -4.86 -2.67 8.46
C LYS A 33 -3.69 -3.29 9.23
N LEU A 34 -3.65 -4.62 9.29
CA LEU A 34 -2.52 -5.38 9.83
C LEU A 34 -1.78 -6.06 8.69
N PHE A 35 -0.49 -5.82 8.67
CA PHE A 35 0.45 -6.45 7.74
C PHE A 35 1.45 -7.28 8.53
N VAL A 36 1.97 -8.33 7.92
CA VAL A 36 3.04 -9.12 8.50
C VAL A 36 4.40 -8.46 8.25
N LEU A 37 5.47 -9.04 8.79
CA LEU A 37 6.81 -8.46 8.69
C LEU A 37 7.32 -8.41 7.25
N ASP A 38 7.10 -9.48 6.51
CA ASP A 38 7.57 -9.62 5.12
C ASP A 38 6.66 -10.50 4.27
N VAL A 39 6.88 -10.46 2.95
CA VAL A 39 6.11 -11.22 1.95
C VAL A 39 6.26 -12.72 2.11
N GLY A 40 7.44 -13.21 2.48
CA GLY A 40 7.69 -14.65 2.70
C GLY A 40 6.88 -15.17 3.88
N LEU A 41 6.83 -14.40 4.98
CA LEU A 41 6.00 -14.73 6.14
C LEU A 41 4.51 -14.75 5.79
N LEU A 42 4.04 -13.79 4.96
CA LEU A 42 2.66 -13.77 4.50
C LEU A 42 2.33 -15.02 3.68
N GLY A 43 3.20 -15.40 2.75
CA GLY A 43 3.03 -16.63 1.95
C GLY A 43 2.99 -17.88 2.81
N ALA A 44 3.92 -18.00 3.77
CA ALA A 44 3.97 -19.14 4.68
C ALA A 44 2.73 -19.23 5.59
N MET A 45 2.25 -18.10 6.13
CA MET A 45 1.05 -18.06 6.96
C MET A 45 -0.24 -18.35 6.19
N SER A 46 -0.23 -18.10 4.89
CA SER A 46 -1.36 -18.37 4.00
C SER A 46 -1.33 -19.78 3.41
N GLU A 47 -0.35 -20.61 3.84
CA GLU A 47 -0.15 -21.98 3.31
C GLU A 47 -0.06 -22.02 1.78
N LEU A 48 0.45 -20.93 1.18
CA LEU A 48 0.57 -20.82 -0.28
C LEU A 48 1.68 -21.75 -0.78
N PRO A 49 1.35 -22.76 -1.60
CA PRO A 49 2.36 -23.67 -2.13
C PRO A 49 3.39 -22.93 -2.99
N ALA A 50 4.67 -23.29 -2.87
CA ALA A 50 5.72 -22.69 -3.68
C ALA A 50 5.48 -22.89 -5.19
N GLU A 51 4.93 -24.02 -5.57
CA GLU A 51 4.53 -24.32 -6.96
C GLU A 51 3.51 -23.30 -7.48
N SER A 52 2.54 -22.91 -6.65
CA SER A 52 1.54 -21.90 -7.03
C SER A 52 2.14 -20.56 -7.41
N ILE A 53 3.22 -20.16 -6.73
CA ILE A 53 3.96 -18.91 -7.02
C ILE A 53 4.72 -19.04 -8.34
N LEU A 54 5.36 -20.18 -8.56
CA LEU A 54 6.18 -20.44 -9.76
C LEU A 54 5.35 -20.63 -11.02
N GLU A 55 4.22 -21.28 -10.90
CA GLU A 55 3.32 -21.60 -12.02
C GLU A 55 2.33 -20.47 -12.33
N GLY A 56 2.09 -19.56 -11.37
CA GLY A 56 1.15 -18.45 -11.52
C GLY A 56 -0.30 -18.93 -11.68
N ASN A 57 -0.68 -20.01 -10.98
CA ASN A 57 -2.01 -20.60 -11.03
C ASN A 57 -3.09 -19.67 -10.42
N ASP A 58 -4.38 -20.07 -10.50
CA ASP A 58 -5.52 -19.27 -10.06
C ASP A 58 -5.43 -18.86 -8.58
N ILE A 59 -4.91 -19.74 -7.70
CA ILE A 59 -4.70 -19.43 -6.28
C ILE A 59 -3.73 -18.27 -6.12
N PHE A 60 -2.64 -18.27 -6.88
CA PHE A 60 -1.68 -17.17 -6.86
C PHE A 60 -2.28 -15.86 -7.41
N VAL A 61 -3.10 -15.96 -8.47
CA VAL A 61 -3.77 -14.79 -9.08
C VAL A 61 -4.68 -14.10 -8.07
N GLU A 62 -5.48 -14.85 -7.31
CA GLU A 62 -6.33 -14.29 -6.25
C GLU A 62 -5.51 -13.62 -5.13
N PHE A 63 -4.41 -14.25 -4.72
CA PHE A 63 -3.61 -13.78 -3.60
C PHE A 63 -2.57 -12.73 -3.97
N LYS A 64 -2.26 -12.57 -5.24
CA LYS A 64 -1.23 -11.68 -5.79
C LYS A 64 -1.41 -10.21 -5.35
N GLY A 65 -2.64 -9.73 -5.25
CA GLY A 65 -2.96 -8.38 -4.77
C GLY A 65 -2.44 -8.16 -3.36
N ALA A 66 -2.76 -9.06 -2.43
CA ALA A 66 -2.33 -8.98 -1.03
C ALA A 66 -0.80 -9.06 -0.90
N LEU A 67 -0.16 -9.95 -1.66
CA LEU A 67 1.31 -10.06 -1.68
C LEU A 67 1.97 -8.77 -2.19
N THR A 68 1.40 -8.14 -3.21
CA THR A 68 1.94 -6.92 -3.79
C THR A 68 1.79 -5.73 -2.83
N GLU A 69 0.63 -5.61 -2.18
CA GLU A 69 0.40 -4.57 -1.16
C GLU A 69 1.35 -4.75 0.04
N GLN A 70 1.52 -6.00 0.50
CA GLN A 70 2.49 -6.35 1.54
C GLN A 70 3.93 -5.99 1.14
N TYR A 71 4.32 -6.28 -0.10
CA TYR A 71 5.65 -5.96 -0.61
C TYR A 71 5.90 -4.44 -0.62
N VAL A 72 4.94 -3.66 -1.14
CA VAL A 72 5.07 -2.19 -1.17
C VAL A 72 5.17 -1.64 0.25
N LEU A 73 4.35 -2.11 1.19
CA LEU A 73 4.47 -1.68 2.58
C LEU A 73 5.84 -2.00 3.19
N GLN A 74 6.34 -3.22 2.97
CA GLN A 74 7.66 -3.64 3.45
C GLN A 74 8.74 -2.68 2.96
N GLN A 75 8.75 -2.34 1.67
CA GLN A 75 9.72 -1.41 1.10
C GLN A 75 9.52 0.03 1.62
N LEU A 76 8.29 0.50 1.75
CA LEU A 76 8.02 1.82 2.33
C LEU A 76 8.60 1.96 3.74
N ILE A 77 8.51 0.91 4.56
CA ILE A 77 9.00 0.93 5.95
C ILE A 77 10.51 0.75 6.02
N SER A 78 11.09 -0.13 5.17
CA SER A 78 12.54 -0.44 5.23
C SER A 78 13.39 0.62 4.55
N ASP A 79 12.94 1.18 3.44
CA ASP A 79 13.78 1.94 2.52
C ASP A 79 13.40 3.43 2.43
N THR A 80 12.35 3.86 3.11
CA THR A 80 11.93 5.26 3.13
C THR A 80 11.76 5.79 4.55
N PRO A 81 11.89 7.12 4.78
CA PRO A 81 11.65 7.72 6.09
C PRO A 81 10.17 7.94 6.41
N TYR A 82 9.25 7.55 5.51
CA TYR A 82 7.85 7.90 5.62
C TYR A 82 7.06 6.90 6.46
N THR A 83 6.11 7.40 7.24
CA THR A 83 5.13 6.56 7.94
C THR A 83 3.92 6.38 7.06
N PRO A 84 3.58 5.14 6.64
CA PRO A 84 2.40 4.88 5.83
C PRO A 84 1.11 4.91 6.67
N TYR A 85 0.08 5.49 6.08
CA TYR A 85 -1.32 5.48 6.51
C TYR A 85 -2.16 4.97 5.35
N TYR A 86 -3.47 4.79 5.55
CA TYR A 86 -4.41 4.58 4.46
C TYR A 86 -5.64 5.48 4.61
N TYR A 87 -6.38 5.67 3.54
CA TYR A 87 -7.63 6.43 3.57
C TYR A 87 -8.77 5.59 3.01
N GLY A 88 -9.87 5.54 3.73
CA GLY A 88 -11.09 4.89 3.29
C GLY A 88 -12.28 5.50 3.99
N ASN A 89 -13.39 5.65 3.28
CA ASN A 89 -14.64 6.13 3.85
C ASN A 89 -15.35 4.97 4.56
N GLU A 90 -16.05 5.23 5.66
CA GLU A 90 -16.87 4.24 6.36
C GLU A 90 -17.97 3.61 5.48
N LYS A 91 -18.41 4.33 4.45
CA LYS A 91 -19.36 3.84 3.44
C LYS A 91 -18.67 3.09 2.29
N ALA A 92 -17.37 2.83 2.38
CA ALA A 92 -16.55 2.03 1.46
C ALA A 92 -16.75 2.31 -0.04
N THR A 93 -16.95 3.56 -0.43
CA THR A 93 -17.09 3.92 -1.85
C THR A 93 -15.76 3.86 -2.60
N PHE A 94 -14.65 4.10 -1.90
CA PHE A 94 -13.29 3.85 -2.38
C PHE A 94 -12.31 3.80 -1.20
N GLU A 95 -11.22 3.09 -1.38
CA GLU A 95 -10.11 3.01 -0.45
C GLU A 95 -8.81 3.33 -1.20
N GLN A 96 -7.96 4.13 -0.56
CA GLN A 96 -6.62 4.41 -1.03
C GLN A 96 -5.64 3.54 -0.26
N ASP A 97 -4.84 2.73 -0.95
CA ASP A 97 -4.00 1.69 -0.34
C ASP A 97 -3.05 2.28 0.70
N PHE A 98 -2.29 3.31 0.31
CA PHE A 98 -1.45 4.04 1.26
C PHE A 98 -1.51 5.55 1.04
N LEU A 99 -1.24 6.28 2.14
CA LEU A 99 -0.93 7.70 2.16
C LEU A 99 0.38 7.90 2.90
N ILE A 100 1.26 8.73 2.36
CA ILE A 100 2.44 9.21 3.06
C ILE A 100 2.45 10.73 3.11
N GLN A 101 3.10 11.29 4.11
CA GLN A 101 3.37 12.72 4.18
C GLN A 101 4.81 12.96 3.72
N LYS A 102 4.98 13.72 2.64
CA LYS A 102 6.26 14.09 2.04
C LYS A 102 6.41 15.59 2.12
N ALA A 103 7.28 16.05 3.03
CA ALA A 103 7.47 17.48 3.32
C ALA A 103 6.13 18.21 3.62
N LYS A 104 5.62 18.96 2.66
CA LYS A 104 4.41 19.79 2.80
C LYS A 104 3.20 19.22 2.02
N SER A 105 3.29 18.02 1.49
CA SER A 105 2.25 17.39 0.69
C SER A 105 1.88 16.00 1.22
N ILE A 106 0.67 15.56 0.88
CA ILE A 106 0.20 14.20 1.11
C ILE A 106 0.20 13.50 -0.25
N VAL A 107 0.93 12.39 -0.34
CA VAL A 107 1.04 11.59 -1.55
C VAL A 107 0.18 10.34 -1.40
N PRO A 108 -0.92 10.21 -2.17
CA PRO A 108 -1.68 8.98 -2.27
C PRO A 108 -0.92 7.96 -3.11
N ILE A 109 -0.97 6.70 -2.66
CA ILE A 109 -0.29 5.57 -3.28
C ILE A 109 -1.31 4.48 -3.57
N GLU A 110 -1.41 4.07 -4.82
CA GLU A 110 -2.19 2.93 -5.29
C GLU A 110 -1.24 1.79 -5.66
N VAL A 111 -1.59 0.57 -5.30
CA VAL A 111 -0.81 -0.64 -5.61
C VAL A 111 -1.56 -1.53 -6.59
N LYS A 112 -0.93 -1.92 -7.69
CA LYS A 112 -1.53 -2.79 -8.71
C LYS A 112 -0.62 -3.97 -9.03
N ALA A 113 -1.14 -5.17 -8.79
CA ALA A 113 -0.47 -6.43 -9.08
C ALA A 113 -0.61 -6.87 -10.54
N GLU A 114 -1.62 -6.37 -11.25
CA GLU A 114 -1.98 -6.77 -12.60
C GLU A 114 -1.57 -5.75 -13.67
N GLN A 115 -1.61 -6.20 -14.95
CA GLN A 115 -1.36 -5.32 -16.09
C GLN A 115 -2.55 -4.41 -16.40
N ASN A 116 -3.78 -4.79 -16.01
CA ASN A 116 -4.96 -3.93 -16.18
C ASN A 116 -5.04 -2.91 -15.06
N ILE A 117 -4.48 -1.75 -15.31
CA ILE A 117 -4.16 -0.71 -14.33
C ILE A 117 -5.20 0.41 -14.28
N ARG A 118 -6.47 0.08 -14.24
CA ARG A 118 -7.49 1.10 -13.94
C ARG A 118 -7.37 1.51 -12.46
N SER A 119 -6.86 2.71 -12.21
CA SER A 119 -6.69 3.28 -10.86
C SER A 119 -7.89 4.14 -10.49
N HIS A 120 -9.07 3.52 -10.37
CA HIS A 120 -10.30 4.25 -10.06
C HIS A 120 -10.23 4.95 -8.69
N SER A 121 -9.74 4.24 -7.68
CA SER A 121 -9.60 4.80 -6.32
C SER A 121 -8.65 5.99 -6.29
N LEU A 122 -7.47 5.85 -6.91
CA LEU A 122 -6.48 6.92 -6.98
C LEU A 122 -7.04 8.14 -7.73
N LYS A 123 -7.72 7.91 -8.86
CA LYS A 123 -8.35 8.98 -9.63
C LYS A 123 -9.41 9.72 -8.82
N THR A 124 -10.31 8.99 -8.15
CA THR A 124 -11.33 9.56 -7.27
C THR A 124 -10.71 10.37 -6.13
N TYR A 125 -9.61 9.87 -5.55
CA TYR A 125 -8.86 10.61 -4.53
C TYR A 125 -8.30 11.92 -5.09
N CYS A 126 -7.64 11.87 -6.25
CA CYS A 126 -7.04 13.05 -6.89
C CYS A 126 -8.10 14.10 -7.28
N GLU A 127 -9.24 13.69 -7.80
CA GLU A 127 -10.35 14.59 -8.12
C GLU A 127 -10.89 15.30 -6.87
N LYS A 128 -10.96 14.60 -5.75
CA LYS A 128 -11.49 15.11 -4.48
C LYS A 128 -10.52 16.01 -3.72
N PHE A 129 -9.27 15.62 -3.63
CA PHE A 129 -8.28 16.25 -2.73
C PHE A 129 -7.19 17.02 -3.45
N GLN A 130 -7.07 16.88 -4.77
CA GLN A 130 -6.12 17.60 -5.64
C GLN A 130 -4.68 17.59 -5.08
N PRO A 131 -4.08 16.41 -4.81
CA PRO A 131 -2.72 16.32 -4.32
C PRO A 131 -1.72 16.81 -5.39
N GLU A 132 -0.58 17.36 -4.96
CA GLU A 132 0.49 17.79 -5.86
C GLU A 132 1.17 16.61 -6.56
N GLU A 133 1.19 15.44 -5.91
CA GLU A 133 1.82 14.21 -6.41
C GLU A 133 0.89 13.04 -6.09
N ALA A 134 0.75 12.12 -7.05
CA ALA A 134 0.05 10.85 -6.86
C ALA A 134 0.88 9.72 -7.49
N VAL A 135 1.00 8.61 -6.79
CA VAL A 135 1.86 7.49 -7.18
C VAL A 135 1.06 6.21 -7.34
N ARG A 136 1.37 5.48 -8.40
CA ARG A 136 0.94 4.10 -8.55
C ARG A 136 2.16 3.20 -8.64
N PHE A 137 2.22 2.20 -7.78
CA PHE A 137 3.16 1.09 -7.91
C PHE A 137 2.55 -0.05 -8.70
N SER A 138 3.25 -0.53 -9.71
CA SER A 138 2.78 -1.64 -10.53
C SER A 138 3.94 -2.45 -11.14
N THR A 139 3.61 -3.54 -11.81
CA THR A 139 4.58 -4.34 -12.58
C THR A 139 5.02 -3.67 -13.89
N LEU A 140 4.40 -2.56 -14.27
CA LEU A 140 4.73 -1.81 -15.48
C LEU A 140 5.96 -0.92 -15.28
N LYS A 141 6.57 -0.53 -16.40
CA LYS A 141 7.70 0.41 -16.44
C LYS A 141 7.30 1.78 -15.89
N TYR A 142 8.32 2.55 -15.48
CA TYR A 142 8.15 3.95 -15.11
C TYR A 142 7.45 4.75 -16.22
N LYS A 143 6.44 5.53 -15.81
CA LYS A 143 5.70 6.39 -16.73
C LYS A 143 5.09 7.56 -15.97
N GLU A 144 5.41 8.78 -16.39
CA GLU A 144 4.72 9.99 -15.95
C GLU A 144 3.42 10.18 -16.75
N GLN A 145 2.36 10.57 -16.07
CA GLN A 145 1.08 10.95 -16.63
C GLN A 145 0.69 12.32 -16.04
N GLU A 146 -0.26 13.00 -16.64
CA GLU A 146 -0.66 14.36 -16.23
C GLU A 146 -1.02 14.49 -14.74
N TRP A 147 -1.55 13.43 -14.13
CA TRP A 147 -2.09 13.48 -12.77
C TRP A 147 -1.45 12.45 -11.81
N MET A 148 -0.59 11.58 -12.29
CA MET A 148 0.11 10.58 -11.47
C MET A 148 1.39 10.07 -12.13
N VAL A 149 2.23 9.46 -11.31
CA VAL A 149 3.42 8.73 -11.77
C VAL A 149 3.26 7.25 -11.51
N ASN A 150 3.51 6.41 -12.52
CA ASN A 150 3.64 4.96 -12.35
C ASN A 150 5.10 4.62 -12.08
N ILE A 151 5.36 4.03 -10.93
CA ILE A 151 6.69 3.57 -10.51
C ILE A 151 6.67 2.04 -10.49
N PRO A 152 7.69 1.38 -11.07
CA PRO A 152 7.81 -0.07 -10.97
C PRO A 152 7.94 -0.53 -9.51
N LEU A 153 7.37 -1.70 -9.19
CA LEU A 153 7.40 -2.26 -7.83
C LEU A 153 8.82 -2.35 -7.23
N TYR A 154 9.82 -2.66 -8.05
CA TYR A 154 11.20 -2.76 -7.59
C TYR A 154 11.86 -1.41 -7.25
N ALA A 155 11.19 -0.30 -7.54
CA ALA A 155 11.71 1.04 -7.36
C ALA A 155 10.99 1.84 -6.27
N VAL A 156 10.30 1.18 -5.34
CA VAL A 156 9.63 1.82 -4.20
C VAL A 156 10.59 2.65 -3.36
N CYS A 157 11.84 2.22 -3.23
CA CYS A 157 12.89 2.92 -2.50
C CYS A 157 13.27 4.30 -3.09
N ASN A 158 12.84 4.61 -4.30
CA ASN A 158 13.10 5.89 -4.97
C ASN A 158 11.97 6.92 -4.81
N LEU A 159 11.06 6.69 -3.89
CA LEU A 159 9.91 7.56 -3.63
C LEU A 159 10.26 8.91 -2.96
#